data_80b54978d8bd5b03d16051c3bceaaa27
#
_entry.id   80b54978d8bd5b03d16051c3bceaaa27
#
_cell.length_a   1.000
_cell.length_b   1.000
_cell.length_c   1.000
_cell.angle_alpha   90.00
_cell.angle_beta   90.00
_cell.angle_gamma   90.00
#
_symmetry.space_group_name_H-M   'P 1'
#
loop_
_entity.id
_entity.type
_entity.pdbx_description
1 polymer ?
#
loop_
_entity_poly.entity_id
_entity_poly.type
_entity_poly.pdbx_seq_one_letter_code
_entity_poly.pdbx_strand_id
1 'polypeptide(L)'
;MSGATVKPVSWVGSSYKDFRTFPDLVQDAMGYALYQAQIGEKHGSAKPLKGFGGAGVLEIVADHVGDTFRAVYTVKFATAIYVLHAFQKKSKSGIKTPTEDLELIRRRLKSAEGDYKARPGKGKAS
;
A
#
# COMPACT_ATOMS: atom_id res chain seq x y z
N MET A 1 27.15 9.90 5.26
CA MET A 1 26.33 9.46 4.42
C MET A 1 25.12 9.14 5.00
N SER A 2 24.25 9.30 4.44
CA SER A 2 23.09 9.21 4.97
C SER A 2 22.79 7.91 5.30
N GLY A 3 22.74 7.36 5.92
CA GLY A 3 22.29 6.16 6.25
C GLY A 3 20.92 5.81 5.89
N ALA A 4 20.34 6.51 5.02
CA ALA A 4 18.97 6.24 4.70
C ALA A 4 18.87 4.88 4.06
N THR A 5 18.03 4.03 4.58
CA THR A 5 17.81 2.71 4.03
C THR A 5 16.54 2.75 3.22
N VAL A 6 16.59 2.23 2.02
CA VAL A 6 15.40 2.12 1.19
C VAL A 6 14.76 0.78 1.52
N LYS A 7 13.58 0.83 2.14
CA LYS A 7 12.89 -0.41 2.52
C LYS A 7 12.39 -1.13 1.28
N PRO A 8 12.45 -2.45 1.26
CA PRO A 8 11.87 -3.19 0.13
C PRO A 8 10.36 -3.11 0.14
N VAL A 9 9.77 -3.23 -1.03
CA VAL A 9 8.32 -3.31 -1.18
C VAL A 9 7.96 -4.76 -1.44
N SER A 10 7.01 -5.27 -0.67
CA SER A 10 6.48 -6.60 -0.88
C SER A 10 5.02 -6.48 -1.29
N TRP A 11 4.61 -7.28 -2.25
CA TRP A 11 3.26 -7.22 -2.80
C TRP A 11 2.49 -8.44 -2.34
N VAL A 12 1.35 -8.21 -1.69
CA VAL A 12 0.57 -9.31 -1.14
C VAL A 12 -0.47 -9.78 -2.15
N GLY A 13 -0.61 -11.08 -2.31
CA GLY A 13 -1.62 -11.64 -3.20
C GLY A 13 -1.45 -11.16 -4.63
N SER A 14 -2.53 -10.74 -5.25
CA SER A 14 -2.52 -10.28 -6.63
C SER A 14 -2.21 -8.80 -6.76
N SER A 15 -1.80 -8.12 -5.70
CA SER A 15 -1.70 -6.66 -5.73
C SER A 15 -0.74 -6.15 -6.81
N TYR A 16 0.38 -6.84 -7.05
CA TYR A 16 1.31 -6.40 -8.08
C TYR A 16 0.73 -6.61 -9.47
N LYS A 17 0.13 -7.77 -9.71
CA LYS A 17 -0.49 -8.06 -10.99
C LYS A 17 -1.57 -7.02 -11.29
N ASP A 18 -2.38 -6.70 -10.30
CA ASP A 18 -3.45 -5.73 -10.48
C ASP A 18 -2.90 -4.33 -10.72
N PHE A 19 -1.87 -3.94 -9.97
CA PHE A 19 -1.23 -2.65 -10.14
C PHE A 19 -0.67 -2.50 -11.56
N ARG A 20 -0.10 -3.56 -12.13
CA ARG A 20 0.50 -3.48 -13.46
C ARG A 20 -0.53 -3.30 -14.57
N THR A 21 -1.82 -3.46 -14.27
CA THR A 21 -2.85 -3.20 -15.27
C THR A 21 -3.25 -1.73 -15.33
N PHE A 22 -2.78 -0.91 -14.43
CA PHE A 22 -3.14 0.50 -14.40
C PHE A 22 -2.42 1.28 -15.50
N PRO A 23 -2.98 2.42 -15.92
CA PRO A 23 -2.29 3.27 -16.89
C PRO A 23 -0.89 3.66 -16.38
N ASP A 24 0.03 3.87 -17.31
CA ASP A 24 1.42 4.17 -16.94
C ASP A 24 1.52 5.38 -16.01
N LEU A 25 0.76 6.43 -16.28
CA LEU A 25 0.81 7.62 -15.44
C LEU A 25 0.33 7.33 -14.02
N VAL A 26 -0.65 6.44 -13.87
CA VAL A 26 -1.12 6.05 -12.55
C VAL A 26 -0.05 5.22 -11.84
N GLN A 27 0.58 4.30 -12.56
CA GLN A 27 1.67 3.51 -11.97
C GLN A 27 2.81 4.42 -11.52
N ASP A 28 3.14 5.43 -12.32
CA ASP A 28 4.20 6.35 -11.96
C ASP A 28 3.88 7.13 -10.68
N ALA A 29 2.64 7.63 -10.59
CA ALA A 29 2.25 8.39 -9.40
C ALA A 29 2.25 7.52 -8.16
N MET A 30 1.71 6.31 -8.26
CA MET A 30 1.66 5.41 -7.13
C MET A 30 3.05 4.89 -6.77
N GLY A 31 3.88 4.64 -7.78
CA GLY A 31 5.26 4.22 -7.55
C GLY A 31 6.05 5.27 -6.80
N TYR A 32 5.82 6.53 -7.12
CA TYR A 32 6.48 7.61 -6.40
C TYR A 32 6.03 7.64 -4.94
N ALA A 33 4.73 7.45 -4.70
CA ALA A 33 4.22 7.43 -3.34
C ALA A 33 4.83 6.27 -2.54
N LEU A 34 4.95 5.11 -3.17
CA LEU A 34 5.57 3.96 -2.51
C LEU A 34 7.05 4.22 -2.25
N TYR A 35 7.73 4.87 -3.19
CA TYR A 35 9.13 5.22 -2.98
C TYR A 35 9.30 6.13 -1.77
N GLN A 36 8.42 7.12 -1.62
CA GLN A 36 8.51 7.98 -0.44
C GLN A 36 8.29 7.18 0.84
N ALA A 37 7.38 6.22 0.82
CA ALA A 37 7.21 5.35 1.98
C ALA A 37 8.48 4.54 2.26
N GLN A 38 9.15 4.09 1.20
CA GLN A 38 10.37 3.30 1.36
C GLN A 38 11.48 4.09 2.04
N ILE A 39 11.52 5.38 1.87
CA ILE A 39 12.55 6.21 2.50
C ILE A 39 12.05 6.88 3.78
N GLY A 40 10.91 6.42 4.29
CA GLY A 40 10.43 6.93 5.57
C GLY A 40 9.59 8.18 5.48
N GLU A 41 9.17 8.57 4.28
CA GLU A 41 8.36 9.76 4.10
C GLU A 41 6.95 9.39 3.68
N LYS A 42 6.08 10.37 3.57
CA LYS A 42 4.71 10.13 3.20
C LYS A 42 4.34 11.05 2.06
N HIS A 43 3.80 10.47 1.00
CA HIS A 43 3.34 11.26 -0.12
C HIS A 43 2.17 12.15 0.30
N GLY A 44 2.11 13.37 -0.22
CA GLY A 44 1.05 14.30 0.16
C GLY A 44 -0.34 13.79 -0.12
N SER A 45 -0.50 12.89 -1.11
CA SER A 45 -1.81 12.33 -1.42
C SER A 45 -2.12 11.05 -0.65
N ALA A 46 -1.21 10.55 0.16
CA ALA A 46 -1.45 9.35 0.94
C ALA A 46 -2.27 9.69 2.17
N LYS A 47 -3.32 8.96 2.41
CA LYS A 47 -4.20 9.19 3.55
C LYS A 47 -4.43 7.91 4.31
N PRO A 48 -4.59 7.98 5.63
CA PRO A 48 -4.93 6.80 6.39
C PRO A 48 -6.25 6.22 5.91
N LEU A 49 -6.31 4.90 5.78
CA LEU A 49 -7.54 4.24 5.39
C LEU A 49 -8.39 4.03 6.64
N LYS A 50 -9.66 4.43 6.58
CA LYS A 50 -10.52 4.27 7.73
C LYS A 50 -10.73 2.81 8.09
N GLY A 51 -10.87 2.53 9.34
CA GLY A 51 -11.15 1.18 9.81
C GLY A 51 -9.93 0.38 10.20
N PHE A 52 -8.75 0.97 10.10
CA PHE A 52 -7.52 0.26 10.42
C PHE A 52 -6.72 0.94 11.51
N GLY A 53 -7.34 1.76 12.30
CA GLY A 53 -6.76 2.58 13.34
C GLY A 53 -5.39 2.17 13.83
N GLY A 54 -4.38 2.95 13.65
CA GLY A 54 -3.06 2.68 14.18
C GLY A 54 -2.25 1.64 13.45
N ALA A 55 -2.81 0.96 12.46
CA ALA A 55 -2.07 -0.10 11.78
C ALA A 55 -1.18 0.43 10.65
N GLY A 56 -1.08 1.73 10.49
CA GLY A 56 -0.23 2.30 9.45
C GLY A 56 -0.68 1.99 8.03
N VAL A 57 -1.98 1.77 7.82
CA VAL A 57 -2.51 1.46 6.50
C VAL A 57 -2.90 2.75 5.81
N LEU A 58 -2.33 2.97 4.64
CA LEU A 58 -2.53 4.19 3.87
C LEU A 58 -3.10 3.87 2.50
N GLU A 59 -3.75 4.88 1.93
CA GLU A 59 -4.37 4.75 0.61
C GLU A 59 -3.86 5.88 -0.28
N ILE A 60 -3.52 5.56 -1.52
CA ILE A 60 -3.23 6.54 -2.55
C ILE A 60 -4.34 6.45 -3.58
N VAL A 61 -4.91 7.58 -3.94
CA VAL A 61 -5.95 7.64 -4.96
C VAL A 61 -5.41 8.43 -6.14
N ALA A 62 -5.57 7.91 -7.34
CA ALA A 62 -5.14 8.59 -8.55
C ALA A 62 -6.26 8.54 -9.58
N ASP A 63 -6.61 9.70 -10.11
CA ASP A 63 -7.62 9.80 -11.16
C ASP A 63 -6.94 9.83 -12.51
N HIS A 64 -7.56 9.20 -13.50
CA HIS A 64 -7.00 9.20 -14.83
C HIS A 64 -8.14 9.02 -15.84
N VAL A 65 -8.36 10.01 -16.65
CA VAL A 65 -9.36 9.98 -17.74
C VAL A 65 -10.72 9.48 -17.24
N GLY A 66 -11.18 10.05 -16.13
CA GLY A 66 -12.50 9.71 -15.61
C GLY A 66 -12.56 8.48 -14.72
N ASP A 67 -11.49 7.73 -14.64
CA ASP A 67 -11.43 6.56 -13.76
C ASP A 67 -10.64 6.86 -12.50
N THR A 68 -10.95 6.14 -11.45
CA THR A 68 -10.26 6.33 -10.18
C THR A 68 -9.56 5.02 -9.80
N PHE A 69 -8.29 5.12 -9.50
CA PHE A 69 -7.46 3.98 -9.12
C PHE A 69 -6.99 4.15 -7.69
N ARG A 70 -6.90 3.06 -6.95
CA ARG A 70 -6.47 3.11 -5.56
C ARG A 70 -5.41 2.06 -5.30
N ALA A 71 -4.45 2.41 -4.47
CA ALA A 71 -3.48 1.45 -3.95
C ALA A 71 -3.46 1.60 -2.44
N VAL A 72 -3.47 0.47 -1.75
CA VAL A 72 -3.47 0.45 -0.29
C VAL A 72 -2.20 -0.26 0.16
N TYR A 73 -1.47 0.35 1.07
CA TYR A 73 -0.21 -0.20 1.55
C TYR A 73 -0.06 0.10 3.03
N THR A 74 0.87 -0.57 3.67
CA THR A 74 1.10 -0.32 5.09
C THR A 74 2.56 0.00 5.35
N VAL A 75 2.76 0.96 6.24
CA VAL A 75 4.08 1.37 6.68
C VAL A 75 4.32 0.91 8.12
N LYS A 76 3.49 -0.03 8.61
CA LYS A 76 3.58 -0.43 10.00
C LYS A 76 4.87 -1.19 10.33
N PHE A 77 5.52 -1.78 9.36
CA PHE A 77 6.70 -2.60 9.64
C PHE A 77 7.98 -1.79 9.50
N ALA A 78 8.92 -2.04 10.39
CA ALA A 78 10.12 -1.22 10.45
C ALA A 78 11.00 -1.32 9.20
N THR A 79 11.02 -2.47 8.54
CA THR A 79 11.99 -2.68 7.47
C THR A 79 11.36 -3.10 6.15
N ALA A 80 10.08 -2.97 5.99
CA ALA A 80 9.43 -3.32 4.72
C ALA A 80 8.12 -2.57 4.54
N ILE A 81 7.80 -2.29 3.28
CA ILE A 81 6.49 -1.73 2.92
C ILE A 81 5.73 -2.87 2.26
N TYR A 82 4.49 -3.08 2.66
CA TYR A 82 3.66 -4.11 2.03
C TYR A 82 2.51 -3.44 1.30
N VAL A 83 2.36 -3.76 0.01
CA VAL A 83 1.19 -3.32 -0.75
C VAL A 83 0.13 -4.39 -0.59
N LEU A 84 -1.01 -3.97 -0.06
CA LEU A 84 -2.07 -4.91 0.28
C LEU A 84 -3.11 -5.08 -0.83
N HIS A 85 -3.37 -4.03 -1.59
CA HIS A 85 -4.41 -4.09 -2.61
C HIS A 85 -4.21 -2.98 -3.62
N ALA A 86 -4.57 -3.24 -4.86
CA ALA A 86 -4.57 -2.23 -5.91
C ALA A 86 -5.80 -2.50 -6.75
N PHE A 87 -6.66 -1.49 -6.91
CA PHE A 87 -7.91 -1.70 -7.60
C PHE A 87 -8.44 -0.43 -8.22
N GLN A 88 -9.28 -0.59 -9.22
CA GLN A 88 -9.95 0.52 -9.85
C GLN A 88 -11.32 0.63 -9.23
N LYS A 89 -11.67 1.81 -8.73
CA LYS A 89 -12.98 2.00 -8.16
C LYS A 89 -13.93 2.37 -9.29
N LYS A 90 -14.95 1.58 -9.49
CA LYS A 90 -15.87 1.82 -10.57
C LYS A 90 -17.10 2.58 -10.16
N SER A 91 -17.39 2.69 -8.89
CA SER A 91 -18.58 3.39 -8.47
C SER A 91 -18.38 4.87 -8.57
N LYS A 92 -19.34 5.56 -9.13
CA LYS A 92 -19.23 6.99 -9.23
C LYS A 92 -19.73 7.69 -8.01
N SER A 93 -20.47 7.01 -7.16
CA SER A 93 -21.16 7.72 -6.14
C SER A 93 -20.49 7.58 -4.83
N GLY A 94 -19.44 7.39 -4.59
CA GLY A 94 -18.91 7.33 -3.28
C GLY A 94 -17.42 7.40 -3.27
N ILE A 95 -16.93 7.92 -2.18
CA ILE A 95 -15.51 7.97 -2.00
C ILE A 95 -15.09 6.86 -1.05
N LYS A 96 -16.04 6.06 -0.53
CA LYS A 96 -15.68 5.02 0.40
C LYS A 96 -15.13 3.82 -0.31
N THR A 97 -14.22 3.14 0.31
CA THR A 97 -13.74 1.87 -0.17
C THR A 97 -14.82 0.81 0.09
N PRO A 98 -15.19 0.02 -0.91
CA PRO A 98 -16.23 -1.00 -0.72
C PRO A 98 -15.87 -2.01 0.37
N THR A 99 -16.89 -2.54 1.01
CA THR A 99 -16.70 -3.49 2.10
C THR A 99 -15.89 -4.71 1.67
N GLU A 100 -16.14 -5.22 0.48
CA GLU A 100 -15.38 -6.38 -0.01
C GLU A 100 -13.89 -6.08 -0.08
N ASP A 101 -13.55 -4.89 -0.53
CA ASP A 101 -12.15 -4.50 -0.62
C ASP A 101 -11.55 -4.32 0.78
N LEU A 102 -12.34 -3.76 1.70
CA LEU A 102 -11.85 -3.60 3.07
C LEU A 102 -11.57 -4.96 3.71
N GLU A 103 -12.45 -5.93 3.49
CA GLU A 103 -12.23 -7.26 4.04
C GLU A 103 -11.01 -7.93 3.44
N LEU A 104 -10.81 -7.77 2.14
CA LEU A 104 -9.63 -8.31 1.50
C LEU A 104 -8.37 -7.65 2.06
N ILE A 105 -8.40 -6.35 2.25
CA ILE A 105 -7.26 -5.62 2.80
C ILE A 105 -6.95 -6.14 4.21
N ARG A 106 -7.97 -6.39 5.04
CA ARG A 106 -7.74 -6.91 6.38
C ARG A 106 -7.07 -8.29 6.34
N ARG A 107 -7.54 -9.17 5.46
CA ARG A 107 -6.93 -10.49 5.34
C ARG A 107 -5.48 -10.36 4.89
N ARG A 108 -5.23 -9.48 3.94
CA ARG A 108 -3.88 -9.32 3.42
C ARG A 108 -2.95 -8.65 4.43
N LEU A 109 -3.50 -7.78 5.29
CA LEU A 109 -2.69 -7.22 6.37
C LEU A 109 -2.24 -8.33 7.32
N LYS A 110 -3.13 -9.25 7.65
CA LYS A 110 -2.73 -10.39 8.48
C LYS A 110 -1.68 -11.25 7.79
N SER A 111 -1.84 -11.47 6.49
CA SER A 111 -0.83 -12.22 5.74
C SER A 111 0.51 -11.51 5.78
N ALA A 112 0.49 -10.18 5.63
CA ALA A 112 1.73 -9.41 5.69
C ALA A 112 2.38 -9.51 7.06
N GLU A 113 1.57 -9.48 8.12
CA GLU A 113 2.11 -9.60 9.47
C GLU A 113 2.81 -10.95 9.65
N GLY A 114 2.19 -12.02 9.17
CA GLY A 114 2.79 -13.33 9.26
C GLY A 114 4.06 -13.45 8.43
N ASP A 115 4.03 -12.89 7.22
CA ASP A 115 5.19 -12.91 6.35
C ASP A 115 6.35 -12.13 6.96
N TYR A 116 6.05 -10.97 7.52
CA TYR A 116 7.10 -10.14 8.10
C TYR A 116 7.74 -10.83 9.31
N LYS A 117 6.92 -11.46 10.14
CA LYS A 117 7.47 -12.17 11.31
C LYS A 117 8.35 -13.33 10.90
N ALA A 118 8.06 -13.97 9.77
CA ALA A 118 8.82 -15.12 9.34
C ALA A 118 10.12 -14.76 8.64
N ARG A 119 10.35 -13.49 8.35
CA ARG A 119 11.57 -13.12 7.63
C ARG A 119 12.78 -13.26 8.51
N PRO A 120 13.88 -13.75 7.97
CA PRO A 120 15.10 -13.89 8.74
C PRO A 120 15.51 -12.55 9.34
N GLY A 121 15.87 -12.57 10.60
CA GLY A 121 16.35 -11.37 11.25
C GLY A 121 15.30 -10.46 11.80
N LYS A 122 14.02 -10.74 11.60
CA LYS A 122 13.00 -9.81 12.06
C LYS A 122 12.86 -9.78 13.56
N GLY A 123 13.08 -10.88 14.22
CA GLY A 123 12.97 -10.88 15.65
C GLY A 123 14.18 -10.36 16.37
N LYS A 124 15.19 -9.95 15.68
CA LYS A 124 16.36 -9.46 16.35
C LYS A 124 16.22 -8.01 16.61
N ALA A 125 16.78 -7.57 17.61
CA ALA A 125 16.61 -6.21 17.96
C ALA A 125 17.31 -5.35 17.01
N SER A 126 16.98 -5.36 15.95
CA SER A 126 17.65 -4.50 15.05
C SER A 126 16.93 -3.23 14.98
#